data_509582da1058a2c54e775955ccef57af
#
_entry.id   509582da1058a2c54e775955ccef57af
#
_cell.length_a   1.000
_cell.length_b   1.000
_cell.length_c   1.000
_cell.angle_alpha   90.00
_cell.angle_beta   90.00
_cell.angle_gamma   90.00
#
_symmetry.space_group_name_H-M   'P 1'
#
loop_
_entity.id
_entity.type
_entity.pdbx_description
1 polymer ?
#
loop_
_entity_poly.entity_id
_entity_poly.type
_entity_poly.pdbx_seq_one_letter_code
_entity_poly.pdbx_strand_id
1 'polypeptide(L)'
;LETCGINTDLDLRGVLERSPLGSTVKFINVSAPLYAQKASEHGIYRDSYQEALTTAIRTFAKEENYPIYMHCQIGRDRTGTLAFLINALLGVGEKDLYLDYELSFMSQAGCNDFVDGITPSTFLSDHFWSLYSYIDNYVDEGTLSDKVEAFMLDIGITEKELVSIRTIMLEDNID
;
A
#
# COMPACT_ATOMS: atom_id res chain seq x y z
N LEU A 1 -16.26 16.61 4.47
CA LEU A 1 -14.86 16.20 4.27
C LEU A 1 -13.85 17.27 4.70
N GLU A 2 -14.18 18.55 4.55
CA GLU A 2 -13.36 19.67 5.10
C GLU A 2 -13.09 19.54 6.61
N THR A 3 -13.93 18.79 7.32
CA THR A 3 -13.76 18.53 8.76
C THR A 3 -12.73 17.47 9.11
N CYS A 4 -12.24 16.69 8.13
CA CYS A 4 -11.27 15.60 8.38
C CYS A 4 -9.81 16.07 8.28
N GLY A 5 -9.56 17.30 7.83
CA GLY A 5 -8.21 17.86 7.72
C GLY A 5 -7.29 17.14 6.72
N ILE A 6 -7.84 16.41 5.74
CA ILE A 6 -7.05 15.69 4.74
C ILE A 6 -6.32 16.68 3.84
N ASN A 7 -5.01 16.56 3.74
CA ASN A 7 -4.18 17.39 2.88
C ASN A 7 -3.94 16.76 1.51
N THR A 8 -3.81 15.43 1.44
CA THR A 8 -3.50 14.73 0.18
C THR A 8 -4.48 13.60 -0.06
N ASP A 9 -4.99 13.54 -1.28
CA ASP A 9 -5.76 12.45 -1.84
C ASP A 9 -4.85 11.66 -2.80
N LEU A 10 -4.42 10.46 -2.36
CA LEU A 10 -3.63 9.52 -3.15
C LEU A 10 -4.58 8.51 -3.82
N ASP A 11 -4.97 8.80 -5.05
CA ASP A 11 -5.86 7.96 -5.84
C ASP A 11 -5.06 6.96 -6.69
N LEU A 12 -5.20 5.67 -6.36
CA LEU A 12 -4.52 4.57 -7.04
C LEU A 12 -5.30 4.04 -8.25
N ARG A 13 -6.37 4.71 -8.70
CA ARG A 13 -7.20 4.26 -9.81
C ARG A 13 -6.72 4.74 -11.18
N GLY A 14 -6.13 5.91 -11.24
CA GLY A 14 -5.65 6.50 -12.47
C GLY A 14 -6.73 7.06 -13.42
N VAL A 15 -7.97 7.22 -12.94
CA VAL A 15 -9.12 7.53 -13.81
C VAL A 15 -9.71 8.93 -13.60
N LEU A 16 -9.30 9.64 -12.57
CA LEU A 16 -9.80 10.98 -12.27
C LEU A 16 -8.75 12.05 -12.58
N GLU A 17 -9.22 13.21 -12.98
CA GLU A 17 -8.38 14.39 -13.23
C GLU A 17 -8.24 15.30 -12.00
N ARG A 18 -9.08 15.10 -10.99
CA ARG A 18 -9.11 15.89 -9.77
C ARG A 18 -9.68 15.11 -8.59
N SER A 19 -9.30 15.52 -7.38
CA SER A 19 -9.84 14.93 -6.15
C SER A 19 -11.36 15.15 -6.02
N PRO A 20 -12.13 14.10 -5.71
CA PRO A 20 -13.53 14.24 -5.29
C PRO A 20 -13.67 14.89 -3.90
N LEU A 21 -12.59 15.00 -3.13
CA LEU A 21 -12.60 15.59 -1.78
C LEU A 21 -12.62 17.14 -1.80
N GLY A 22 -12.32 17.74 -2.94
CA GLY A 22 -12.37 19.19 -3.12
C GLY A 22 -11.10 19.77 -3.75
N SER A 23 -11.18 21.03 -4.16
CA SER A 23 -10.08 21.71 -4.87
C SER A 23 -8.92 22.16 -3.96
N THR A 24 -9.10 22.12 -2.65
CA THR A 24 -8.07 22.46 -1.66
C THR A 24 -7.20 21.28 -1.27
N VAL A 25 -7.61 20.06 -1.62
CA VAL A 25 -6.87 18.85 -1.36
C VAL A 25 -5.86 18.61 -2.49
N LYS A 26 -4.61 18.35 -2.14
CA LYS A 26 -3.57 17.96 -3.09
C LYS A 26 -3.95 16.62 -3.71
N PHE A 27 -4.06 16.56 -5.03
CA PHE A 27 -4.42 15.34 -5.73
C PHE A 27 -3.19 14.69 -6.35
N ILE A 28 -2.92 13.43 -5.95
CA ILE A 28 -1.87 12.59 -6.52
C ILE A 28 -2.54 11.37 -7.12
N ASN A 29 -2.47 11.25 -8.44
CA ASN A 29 -3.10 10.16 -9.17
C ASN A 29 -2.03 9.20 -9.72
N VAL A 30 -2.12 7.94 -9.33
CA VAL A 30 -1.20 6.87 -9.74
C VAL A 30 -1.94 5.87 -10.59
N SER A 31 -1.65 5.90 -11.90
CA SER A 31 -2.30 5.04 -12.88
C SER A 31 -1.52 3.75 -13.12
N ALA A 32 -1.61 2.81 -12.22
CA ALA A 32 -1.10 1.46 -12.46
C ALA A 32 -1.85 0.40 -11.66
N PRO A 33 -1.97 -0.82 -12.16
CA PRO A 33 -2.50 -1.92 -11.40
C PRO A 33 -1.46 -2.41 -10.38
N LEU A 34 -1.47 -1.85 -9.18
CA LEU A 34 -0.61 -2.28 -8.07
C LEU A 34 -1.23 -3.51 -7.37
N TYR A 35 -1.43 -4.59 -8.10
CA TYR A 35 -2.03 -5.80 -7.57
C TYR A 35 -0.97 -6.78 -7.09
N ALA A 36 -1.17 -7.35 -5.92
CA ALA A 36 -0.35 -8.40 -5.32
C ALA A 36 -0.70 -9.81 -5.84
N GLN A 37 -1.29 -9.92 -7.01
CA GLN A 37 -1.69 -11.20 -7.57
C GLN A 37 -0.50 -12.00 -8.07
N LYS A 38 -0.57 -13.33 -7.88
CA LYS A 38 0.34 -14.38 -8.37
C LYS A 38 1.20 -13.90 -9.53
N ALA A 39 2.50 -13.71 -9.38
CA ALA A 39 3.46 -13.48 -10.46
C ALA A 39 2.82 -13.08 -11.82
N SER A 40 1.66 -12.45 -11.72
CA SER A 40 0.78 -12.18 -12.84
C SER A 40 1.31 -11.01 -13.65
N GLU A 41 0.74 -10.84 -14.80
CA GLU A 41 1.09 -9.76 -15.72
C GLU A 41 0.90 -8.35 -15.15
N HIS A 42 0.27 -8.20 -13.99
CA HIS A 42 -0.20 -6.92 -13.45
C HIS A 42 0.23 -6.61 -12.01
N GLY A 43 1.21 -7.34 -11.45
CA GLY A 43 1.68 -7.14 -10.08
C GLY A 43 2.85 -6.18 -9.95
N ILE A 44 3.24 -5.93 -8.69
CA ILE A 44 4.43 -5.14 -8.32
C ILE A 44 5.75 -5.74 -8.84
N TYR A 45 5.70 -6.94 -9.37
CA TYR A 45 6.82 -7.69 -9.92
C TYR A 45 7.29 -7.20 -11.29
N ARG A 46 6.55 -6.30 -11.93
CA ARG A 46 6.90 -5.81 -13.26
C ARG A 46 7.53 -4.43 -13.22
N ASP A 47 8.64 -4.28 -13.91
CA ASP A 47 9.35 -3.01 -14.07
C ASP A 47 8.44 -1.87 -14.55
N SER A 48 7.48 -2.20 -15.43
CA SER A 48 6.52 -1.21 -15.97
C SER A 48 5.60 -0.58 -14.92
N TYR A 49 5.46 -1.20 -13.76
CA TYR A 49 4.64 -0.68 -12.66
C TYR A 49 5.45 -0.07 -11.51
N GLN A 50 6.76 -0.27 -11.53
CA GLN A 50 7.64 0.21 -10.47
C GLN A 50 7.68 1.74 -10.36
N GLU A 51 7.60 2.45 -11.49
CA GLU A 51 7.55 3.92 -11.49
C GLU A 51 6.29 4.44 -10.79
N ALA A 52 5.13 3.82 -11.03
CA ALA A 52 3.89 4.18 -10.37
C ALA A 52 3.92 3.83 -8.87
N LEU A 53 4.48 2.67 -8.53
CA LEU A 53 4.66 2.25 -7.13
C LEU A 53 5.61 3.18 -6.39
N THR A 54 6.75 3.53 -6.98
CA THR A 54 7.70 4.50 -6.41
C THR A 54 7.06 5.86 -6.18
N THR A 55 6.24 6.34 -7.11
CA THR A 55 5.51 7.59 -6.96
C THR A 55 4.55 7.53 -5.76
N ALA A 56 3.82 6.43 -5.62
CA ALA A 56 2.92 6.21 -4.49
C ALA A 56 3.68 6.17 -3.15
N ILE A 57 4.78 5.41 -3.05
CA ILE A 57 5.61 5.31 -1.84
C ILE A 57 6.21 6.67 -1.47
N ARG A 58 6.75 7.41 -2.44
CA ARG A 58 7.32 8.76 -2.23
C ARG A 58 6.32 9.78 -1.68
N THR A 59 5.04 9.54 -1.86
CA THR A 59 4.00 10.39 -1.26
C THR A 59 4.09 10.39 0.26
N PHE A 60 4.43 9.24 0.86
CA PHE A 60 4.57 9.08 2.32
C PHE A 60 5.88 9.66 2.88
N ALA A 61 6.89 9.91 2.05
CA ALA A 61 8.16 10.49 2.50
C ALA A 61 8.12 12.01 2.69
N LYS A 62 6.96 12.66 2.51
CA LYS A 62 6.80 14.12 2.55
C LYS A 62 5.82 14.53 3.63
N GLU A 63 6.31 15.17 4.69
CA GLU A 63 5.52 15.61 5.83
C GLU A 63 4.36 16.54 5.40
N GLU A 64 4.58 17.41 4.42
CA GLU A 64 3.57 18.31 3.89
C GLU A 64 2.38 17.62 3.20
N ASN A 65 2.47 16.31 2.93
CA ASN A 65 1.36 15.55 2.36
C ASN A 65 0.34 15.08 3.42
N TYR A 66 0.73 15.06 4.68
CA TYR A 66 -0.13 14.50 5.73
C TYR A 66 -1.18 15.50 6.24
N PRO A 67 -2.37 15.03 6.64
CA PRO A 67 -2.85 13.64 6.55
C PRO A 67 -3.14 13.19 5.10
N ILE A 68 -2.77 11.94 4.80
CA ILE A 68 -2.96 11.33 3.47
C ILE A 68 -4.21 10.46 3.50
N TYR A 69 -5.12 10.65 2.53
CA TYR A 69 -6.19 9.72 2.22
C TYR A 69 -5.78 8.87 1.02
N MET A 70 -5.45 7.60 1.27
CA MET A 70 -5.06 6.65 0.23
C MET A 70 -6.24 5.73 -0.12
N HIS A 71 -6.54 5.60 -1.41
CA HIS A 71 -7.63 4.74 -1.84
C HIS A 71 -7.47 4.21 -3.26
N CYS A 72 -8.23 3.16 -3.57
CA CYS A 72 -8.48 2.70 -4.92
C CYS A 72 -9.99 2.55 -5.17
N GLN A 73 -10.43 1.56 -5.94
CA GLN A 73 -11.87 1.37 -6.23
C GLN A 73 -12.64 0.81 -5.01
N ILE A 74 -12.10 -0.22 -4.37
CA ILE A 74 -12.74 -0.92 -3.25
C ILE A 74 -11.85 -0.99 -1.99
N GLY A 75 -10.67 -0.41 -2.02
CA GLY A 75 -9.76 -0.35 -0.87
C GLY A 75 -8.98 -1.64 -0.60
N ARG A 76 -9.06 -2.66 -1.45
CA ARG A 76 -8.50 -3.99 -1.20
C ARG A 76 -7.15 -4.24 -1.88
N ASP A 77 -7.14 -4.33 -3.21
CA ASP A 77 -5.97 -4.80 -3.94
C ASP A 77 -4.83 -3.78 -3.99
N ARG A 78 -5.02 -2.67 -4.71
CA ARG A 78 -4.01 -1.61 -4.86
C ARG A 78 -3.71 -0.92 -3.53
N THR A 79 -4.75 -0.58 -2.79
CA THR A 79 -4.63 0.02 -1.46
C THR A 79 -3.98 -0.94 -0.47
N GLY A 80 -4.44 -2.21 -0.44
CA GLY A 80 -3.88 -3.23 0.45
C GLY A 80 -2.42 -3.55 0.13
N THR A 81 -2.02 -3.60 -1.15
CA THR A 81 -0.61 -3.79 -1.53
C THR A 81 0.27 -2.66 -1.01
N LEU A 82 -0.15 -1.39 -1.20
CA LEU A 82 0.63 -0.25 -0.73
C LEU A 82 0.64 -0.17 0.81
N ALA A 83 -0.51 -0.42 1.46
CA ALA A 83 -0.60 -0.48 2.92
C ALA A 83 0.32 -1.57 3.49
N PHE A 84 0.33 -2.77 2.90
CA PHE A 84 1.23 -3.84 3.29
C PHE A 84 2.69 -3.40 3.24
N LEU A 85 3.14 -2.81 2.12
CA LEU A 85 4.53 -2.38 1.97
C LEU A 85 4.93 -1.30 2.98
N ILE A 86 4.09 -0.30 3.21
CA ILE A 86 4.36 0.76 4.19
C ILE A 86 4.36 0.18 5.61
N ASN A 87 3.34 -0.58 5.99
CA ASN A 87 3.24 -1.16 7.33
C ASN A 87 4.39 -2.14 7.63
N ALA A 88 4.77 -2.98 6.66
CA ALA A 88 5.90 -3.89 6.83
C ALA A 88 7.24 -3.14 6.96
N LEU A 89 7.45 -2.05 6.20
CA LEU A 89 8.60 -1.15 6.36
C LEU A 89 8.68 -0.57 7.78
N LEU A 90 7.53 -0.28 8.39
CA LEU A 90 7.42 0.24 9.75
C LEU A 90 7.54 -0.85 10.85
N GLY A 91 7.71 -2.11 10.46
CA GLY A 91 7.91 -3.21 11.39
C GLY A 91 6.62 -3.84 11.93
N VAL A 92 5.48 -3.59 11.29
CA VAL A 92 4.22 -4.27 11.65
C VAL A 92 4.37 -5.77 11.39
N GLY A 93 3.98 -6.58 12.39
CA GLY A 93 4.14 -8.04 12.33
C GLY A 93 3.15 -8.71 11.37
N GLU A 94 3.53 -9.91 10.89
CA GLU A 94 2.77 -10.71 9.92
C GLU A 94 1.28 -10.82 10.26
N LYS A 95 0.96 -11.11 11.52
CA LYS A 95 -0.42 -11.28 11.96
C LYS A 95 -1.26 -10.01 11.74
N ASP A 96 -0.70 -8.86 12.04
CA ASP A 96 -1.44 -7.59 11.94
C ASP A 96 -1.53 -7.14 10.49
N LEU A 97 -0.49 -7.39 9.68
CA LEU A 97 -0.54 -7.21 8.23
C LEU A 97 -1.63 -8.06 7.57
N TYR A 98 -1.72 -9.33 7.98
CA TYR A 98 -2.77 -10.24 7.52
C TYR A 98 -4.17 -9.74 7.90
N LEU A 99 -4.36 -9.35 9.16
CA LEU A 99 -5.65 -8.84 9.65
C LEU A 99 -6.08 -7.57 8.94
N ASP A 100 -5.16 -6.64 8.71
CA ASP A 100 -5.44 -5.41 7.96
C ASP A 100 -5.95 -5.73 6.54
N TYR A 101 -5.30 -6.66 5.85
CA TYR A 101 -5.71 -7.08 4.53
C TYR A 101 -7.07 -7.80 4.54
N GLU A 102 -7.33 -8.66 5.54
CA GLU A 102 -8.58 -9.39 5.72
C GLU A 102 -9.76 -8.46 6.01
N LEU A 103 -9.54 -7.34 6.71
CA LEU A 103 -10.59 -6.35 7.01
C LEU A 103 -11.29 -5.79 5.76
N SER A 104 -10.64 -5.84 4.60
CA SER A 104 -11.26 -5.44 3.32
C SER A 104 -12.52 -6.24 2.97
N PHE A 105 -12.67 -7.47 3.50
CA PHE A 105 -13.88 -8.30 3.36
C PHE A 105 -15.07 -7.80 4.19
N MET A 106 -14.87 -6.91 5.14
CA MET A 106 -15.94 -6.25 5.88
C MET A 106 -16.59 -5.10 5.09
N SER A 107 -16.06 -4.77 3.91
CA SER A 107 -16.64 -3.81 2.98
C SER A 107 -17.85 -4.40 2.23
N GLN A 108 -18.66 -3.54 1.58
CA GLN A 108 -19.74 -4.01 0.71
C GLN A 108 -19.23 -4.91 -0.44
N ALA A 109 -18.04 -4.63 -0.96
CA ALA A 109 -17.41 -5.48 -1.98
C ALA A 109 -17.07 -6.87 -1.42
N GLY A 110 -16.53 -6.93 -0.20
CA GLY A 110 -16.25 -8.19 0.48
C GLY A 110 -17.52 -9.00 0.77
N CYS A 111 -18.62 -8.35 1.15
CA CYS A 111 -19.92 -9.04 1.29
C CYS A 111 -20.40 -9.66 -0.02
N ASN A 112 -20.21 -8.97 -1.15
CA ASN A 112 -20.56 -9.51 -2.47
C ASN A 112 -19.69 -10.71 -2.84
N ASP A 113 -18.38 -10.68 -2.52
CA ASP A 113 -17.47 -11.81 -2.73
C ASP A 113 -17.96 -13.07 -2.01
N PHE A 114 -18.48 -12.96 -0.77
CA PHE A 114 -19.07 -14.09 -0.06
C PHE A 114 -20.31 -14.67 -0.78
N VAL A 115 -21.14 -13.81 -1.35
CA VAL A 115 -22.30 -14.26 -2.14
C VAL A 115 -21.88 -15.03 -3.37
N ASP A 116 -20.75 -14.62 -3.99
CA ASP A 116 -20.17 -15.27 -5.17
C ASP A 116 -19.31 -16.50 -4.80
N GLY A 117 -19.26 -16.87 -3.51
CA GLY A 117 -18.52 -18.04 -3.02
C GLY A 117 -17.01 -17.82 -2.85
N ILE A 118 -16.54 -16.59 -2.95
CA ILE A 118 -15.16 -16.23 -2.65
C ILE A 118 -15.04 -16.05 -1.13
N THR A 119 -14.18 -16.84 -0.51
CA THR A 119 -13.92 -16.74 0.93
C THR A 119 -12.65 -15.93 1.20
N PRO A 120 -12.50 -15.32 2.40
CA PRO A 120 -11.24 -14.68 2.79
C PRO A 120 -10.04 -15.60 2.60
N SER A 121 -10.15 -16.85 3.02
CA SER A 121 -9.08 -17.85 2.89
C SER A 121 -8.61 -18.05 1.45
N THR A 122 -9.54 -18.19 0.49
CA THR A 122 -9.21 -18.37 -0.93
C THR A 122 -8.58 -17.11 -1.51
N PHE A 123 -9.15 -15.96 -1.19
CA PHE A 123 -8.64 -14.67 -1.68
C PHE A 123 -7.26 -14.36 -1.10
N LEU A 124 -7.07 -14.54 0.21
CA LEU A 124 -5.81 -14.25 0.89
C LEU A 124 -4.67 -15.14 0.40
N SER A 125 -4.96 -16.41 0.03
CA SER A 125 -3.97 -17.30 -0.59
C SER A 125 -3.38 -16.72 -1.88
N ASP A 126 -4.22 -16.13 -2.71
CA ASP A 126 -3.81 -15.63 -4.03
C ASP A 126 -3.24 -14.20 -4.01
N HIS A 127 -3.60 -13.40 -3.00
CA HIS A 127 -3.21 -11.99 -2.91
C HIS A 127 -2.22 -11.73 -1.78
N PHE A 128 -2.65 -11.81 -0.53
CA PHE A 128 -1.80 -11.50 0.61
C PHE A 128 -0.57 -12.42 0.68
N TRP A 129 -0.77 -13.73 0.68
CA TRP A 129 0.34 -14.68 0.79
C TRP A 129 1.26 -14.69 -0.42
N SER A 130 0.75 -14.36 -1.59
CA SER A 130 1.58 -14.17 -2.78
C SER A 130 2.50 -12.96 -2.63
N LEU A 131 1.98 -11.83 -2.14
CA LEU A 131 2.76 -10.62 -1.87
C LEU A 131 3.75 -10.86 -0.72
N TYR A 132 3.27 -11.42 0.40
CA TYR A 132 4.11 -11.74 1.55
C TYR A 132 5.30 -12.62 1.14
N SER A 133 5.03 -13.73 0.47
CA SER A 133 6.08 -14.65 0.03
C SER A 133 7.06 -14.02 -0.96
N TYR A 134 6.58 -13.14 -1.83
CA TYR A 134 7.46 -12.42 -2.75
C TYR A 134 8.46 -11.55 -1.99
N ILE A 135 7.99 -10.78 -1.03
CA ILE A 135 8.83 -9.89 -0.21
C ILE A 135 9.71 -10.70 0.75
N ASP A 136 9.15 -11.74 1.39
CA ASP A 136 9.90 -12.57 2.34
C ASP A 136 11.06 -13.35 1.69
N ASN A 137 10.97 -13.62 0.41
CA ASN A 137 12.04 -14.25 -0.38
C ASN A 137 12.87 -13.23 -1.19
N TYR A 138 12.71 -11.92 -0.96
CA TYR A 138 13.39 -10.90 -1.77
C TYR A 138 14.90 -10.88 -1.52
N VAL A 139 15.30 -11.04 -0.26
CA VAL A 139 16.68 -11.28 0.18
C VAL A 139 16.71 -12.42 1.20
N ASP A 140 17.83 -13.13 1.29
CA ASP A 140 17.95 -14.36 2.09
C ASP A 140 17.81 -14.12 3.60
N GLU A 141 18.33 -12.99 4.11
CA GLU A 141 18.41 -12.71 5.54
C GLU A 141 17.66 -11.42 5.91
N GLY A 142 17.36 -11.27 7.19
CA GLY A 142 16.72 -10.10 7.75
C GLY A 142 15.25 -10.29 8.14
N THR A 143 14.72 -9.28 8.82
CA THR A 143 13.30 -9.19 9.14
C THR A 143 12.48 -8.85 7.91
N LEU A 144 11.16 -8.98 7.97
CA LEU A 144 10.28 -8.55 6.88
C LEU A 144 10.47 -7.06 6.54
N SER A 145 10.73 -6.22 7.56
CA SER A 145 11.05 -4.80 7.35
C SER A 145 12.34 -4.60 6.55
N ASP A 146 13.39 -5.37 6.85
CA ASP A 146 14.66 -5.30 6.11
C ASP A 146 14.47 -5.73 4.64
N LYS A 147 13.63 -6.75 4.41
CA LYS A 147 13.32 -7.26 3.08
C LYS A 147 12.50 -6.29 2.24
N VAL A 148 11.51 -5.63 2.85
CA VAL A 148 10.76 -4.53 2.20
C VAL A 148 11.67 -3.36 1.90
N GLU A 149 12.57 -3.00 2.81
CA GLU A 149 13.57 -1.95 2.58
C GLU A 149 14.44 -2.26 1.36
N ALA A 150 14.99 -3.48 1.29
CA ALA A 150 15.78 -3.93 0.14
C ALA A 150 14.98 -3.84 -1.17
N PHE A 151 13.74 -4.31 -1.18
CA PHE A 151 12.85 -4.18 -2.33
C PHE A 151 12.63 -2.71 -2.73
N MET A 152 12.33 -1.83 -1.76
CA MET A 152 12.09 -0.41 -2.02
C MET A 152 13.32 0.30 -2.57
N LEU A 153 14.52 -0.02 -2.07
CA LEU A 153 15.79 0.51 -2.58
C LEU A 153 16.01 0.09 -4.04
N ASP A 154 15.77 -1.17 -4.37
CA ASP A 154 15.95 -1.71 -5.72
C ASP A 154 15.02 -1.07 -6.75
N ILE A 155 13.79 -0.74 -6.36
CA ILE A 155 12.85 -0.01 -7.24
C ILE A 155 13.11 1.50 -7.28
N GLY A 156 14.14 1.98 -6.57
CA GLY A 156 14.63 3.36 -6.67
C GLY A 156 14.11 4.33 -5.60
N ILE A 157 13.51 3.83 -4.50
CA ILE A 157 13.33 4.65 -3.29
C ILE A 157 14.70 4.84 -2.64
N THR A 158 14.99 6.03 -2.16
CA THR A 158 16.27 6.33 -1.52
C THR A 158 16.22 6.07 -0.01
N GLU A 159 17.39 5.78 0.59
CA GLU A 159 17.52 5.65 2.06
C GLU A 159 16.94 6.87 2.79
N LYS A 160 17.15 8.07 2.25
CA LYS A 160 16.62 9.31 2.84
C LYS A 160 15.08 9.31 2.84
N GLU A 161 14.45 8.82 1.79
CA GLU A 161 12.98 8.70 1.72
C GLU A 161 12.47 7.66 2.71
N LEU A 162 13.16 6.52 2.87
CA LEU A 162 12.79 5.49 3.85
C LEU A 162 12.90 6.01 5.29
N VAL A 163 13.99 6.70 5.61
CA VAL A 163 14.15 7.36 6.92
C VAL A 163 13.05 8.39 7.16
N SER A 164 12.71 9.18 6.14
CA SER A 164 11.63 10.18 6.25
C SER A 164 10.28 9.52 6.55
N ILE A 165 9.92 8.42 5.85
CA ILE A 165 8.68 7.68 6.11
C ILE A 165 8.64 7.20 7.57
N ARG A 166 9.71 6.57 8.05
CA ARG A 166 9.80 6.09 9.44
C ARG A 166 9.68 7.24 10.44
N THR A 167 10.37 8.34 10.20
CA THR A 167 10.34 9.50 11.11
C THR A 167 8.96 10.14 11.21
N ILE A 168 8.22 10.20 10.09
CA ILE A 168 6.90 10.83 10.06
C ILE A 168 5.83 9.89 10.66
N MET A 169 5.94 8.59 10.44
CA MET A 169 4.87 7.65 10.76
C MET A 169 5.07 6.89 12.08
N LEU A 170 6.27 6.85 12.62
CA LEU A 170 6.54 6.27 13.93
C LEU A 170 6.58 7.37 14.98
N GLU A 171 5.80 7.19 16.04
CA GLU A 171 5.94 8.03 17.23
C GLU A 171 7.26 7.70 17.93
N ASP A 172 8.03 8.73 18.30
CA ASP A 172 9.12 8.54 19.23
C ASP A 172 8.53 7.99 20.53
N ASN A 173 9.03 6.84 21.00
CA ASN A 173 8.71 6.36 22.33
C ASN A 173 9.19 7.43 23.31
N ILE A 174 8.27 8.28 23.77
CA ILE A 174 8.53 9.22 24.85
C ILE A 174 8.52 8.34 26.12
N ASP A 175 9.72 7.99 26.59
CA ASP A 175 9.96 7.37 27.89
C ASP A 175 9.50 8.28 29.04
#